data_bc509a95b8f1008923281494947abd15
#
_entry.id   bc509a95b8f1008923281494947abd15
#
_cell.length_a   1.000
_cell.length_b   1.000
_cell.length_c   1.000
_cell.angle_alpha   90.00
_cell.angle_beta   90.00
_cell.angle_gamma   90.00
#
_symmetry.space_group_name_H-M   'P 1'
#
loop_
_entity.id
_entity.type
_entity.pdbx_description
1 polymer ?
#
loop_
_entity_poly.entity_id
_entity_poly.type
_entity_poly.pdbx_seq_one_letter_code
_entity_poly.pdbx_strand_id
1 'polypeptide(L)'
;MAVSGLAGCSGKNSDNNSSAVSTVSVSESSAVSETADDESSYNKTVSSADSSPAPSDNISSAAQSSEESSKETSDKTSNETSNQDSVNEETSIAPEPSSKNAEESQKVQESSQISQPSKSDEKSEPEQKPESKPEPEPVTPDIPANDNDIGGIELYNELFRIENKVSVEISIDKSETDKLQADYLKYTGRNEAKKSEIYRKADLTVKVGNKSYTIDEVGIRMKGNQSLEPFYAQNGTPNICSFKLSFDETFDDKDEYGSSAKTWTDDKARKARKKRTFATLNEMDIKWNICYDNTNIREIYAAKLFESANVLVQKIGLSQLSINGNNYGLVKIYEPIDKNFLEKRLPESALGGDLYKCIWSDCNNSGKHTGRWRGATYKTDNSYGVQDNSEGIKYNFNLKTNKKSSDNESLKKFLNVINKSNVSKAELEQVLDVDYYASFMAASYFAGDPDDIRNNYNNHYLYFRKDNGKAIFIVYDNDRTLGITYGLNKNCATRNPYSSYAATQSAQENPIIKKTITHDTTAEFMYIRDKYASELKKLSQTEMLTSDADFNKMYNTAKSNYEGIITPYIRFANQEEIFQFSLNGNKNGGDRANMSFEQFRSQIMQTYNSSKP
;
A
#
# COMPACT_ATOMS: atom_id res chain seq x y z
N MET A 1 57.88 39.97 -13.17
CA MET A 1 57.82 41.43 -13.13
C MET A 1 56.52 41.73 -12.42
N ALA A 2 56.54 41.94 -11.17
CA ALA A 2 56.72 43.19 -10.45
C ALA A 2 55.42 44.02 -10.60
N VAL A 3 54.73 44.57 -9.62
CA VAL A 3 54.90 44.79 -8.18
C VAL A 3 53.74 45.72 -7.79
N SER A 4 53.13 45.44 -6.67
CA SER A 4 52.73 46.35 -5.56
C SER A 4 51.81 47.55 -5.85
N GLY A 5 50.96 47.99 -4.96
CA GLY A 5 50.87 48.02 -3.51
C GLY A 5 49.70 48.93 -3.13
N LEU A 6 49.08 48.67 -2.09
CA LEU A 6 49.16 49.17 -0.71
C LEU A 6 48.59 50.58 -0.42
N ALA A 7 47.72 50.56 0.57
CA ALA A 7 47.50 51.52 1.64
C ALA A 7 46.55 52.69 1.39
N GLY A 8 45.69 53.15 2.26
CA GLY A 8 45.44 52.91 3.68
C GLY A 8 44.79 54.16 4.30
N CYS A 9 44.08 53.92 5.41
CA CYS A 9 43.86 54.86 6.55
C CYS A 9 42.90 56.04 6.40
N SER A 10 41.81 56.03 7.11
CA SER A 10 41.54 56.49 8.50
C SER A 10 41.02 57.94 8.65
N GLY A 11 40.02 58.11 9.49
CA GLY A 11 39.88 59.31 10.36
C GLY A 11 38.42 59.82 10.47
N LYS A 12 37.76 59.45 11.51
CA LYS A 12 37.18 60.09 12.67
C LYS A 12 36.32 61.36 12.54
N ASN A 13 35.14 61.25 13.22
CA ASN A 13 34.43 62.21 14.12
C ASN A 13 33.79 63.45 13.48
N SER A 14 32.64 63.88 13.85
CA SER A 14 31.85 64.03 15.07
C SER A 14 30.57 64.81 14.81
N ASP A 15 29.55 64.50 15.56
CA ASP A 15 28.54 65.34 16.20
C ASP A 15 27.48 66.17 15.43
N ASN A 16 26.27 65.88 15.89
CA ASN A 16 25.19 66.77 16.31
C ASN A 16 23.91 66.92 15.42
N ASN A 17 22.88 66.35 16.06
CA ASN A 17 21.52 66.90 16.34
C ASN A 17 20.68 67.56 15.24
N SER A 18 19.54 66.97 14.97
CA SER A 18 18.23 67.48 15.37
C SER A 18 17.08 66.72 14.70
N SER A 19 16.15 66.41 15.54
CA SER A 19 14.74 65.97 15.40
C SER A 19 14.03 66.27 14.09
N ALA A 20 13.45 65.19 13.51
CA ALA A 20 12.13 65.24 12.85
C ALA A 20 11.46 63.88 12.87
N VAL A 21 10.29 63.84 13.45
CA VAL A 21 9.33 62.74 13.50
C VAL A 21 8.81 62.44 12.14
N SER A 22 8.97 61.22 11.61
CA SER A 22 8.12 60.68 10.56
C SER A 22 7.90 59.18 10.83
N THR A 23 6.66 58.86 11.01
CA THR A 23 6.08 57.54 11.14
C THR A 23 6.43 56.71 9.92
N VAL A 24 7.19 55.65 10.16
CA VAL A 24 7.36 54.54 9.22
C VAL A 24 6.62 53.32 9.75
N SER A 25 5.59 52.93 9.03
CA SER A 25 4.88 51.68 9.25
C SER A 25 5.81 50.50 8.96
N VAL A 26 6.14 49.75 9.99
CA VAL A 26 6.86 48.48 9.88
C VAL A 26 5.82 47.44 9.51
N SER A 27 5.93 46.90 8.29
CA SER A 27 5.23 45.67 7.89
C SER A 27 6.00 44.49 8.50
N GLU A 28 5.44 43.90 9.50
CA GLU A 28 5.86 42.59 9.99
C GLU A 28 5.59 41.54 8.96
N SER A 29 6.62 40.95 8.39
CA SER A 29 6.55 39.72 7.64
C SER A 29 6.37 38.56 8.62
N SER A 30 5.15 38.17 8.86
CA SER A 30 4.83 36.92 9.54
C SER A 30 5.25 35.74 8.66
N ALA A 31 6.19 34.96 9.15
CA ALA A 31 6.52 33.66 8.62
C ALA A 31 5.26 32.76 8.73
N VAL A 32 4.67 32.43 7.60
CA VAL A 32 3.57 31.48 7.51
C VAL A 32 4.18 30.08 7.59
N SER A 33 3.91 29.39 8.68
CA SER A 33 4.16 27.95 8.78
C SER A 33 3.27 27.23 7.74
N GLU A 34 3.90 26.56 6.80
CA GLU A 34 3.21 25.71 5.83
C GLU A 34 2.52 24.55 6.54
N THR A 35 1.20 24.59 6.59
CA THR A 35 0.39 23.42 6.90
C THR A 35 0.20 22.61 5.62
N ALA A 36 0.40 21.30 5.72
CA ALA A 36 0.16 20.35 4.64
C ALA A 36 -1.28 20.52 4.14
N ASP A 37 -1.43 21.03 2.91
CA ASP A 37 -2.71 21.06 2.21
C ASP A 37 -2.94 19.69 1.58
N ASP A 38 -4.02 19.08 2.02
CA ASP A 38 -4.55 17.84 1.52
C ASP A 38 -5.28 18.03 0.18
N GLU A 39 -5.61 16.91 -0.46
CA GLU A 39 -6.14 16.73 -1.82
C GLU A 39 -7.34 17.62 -2.24
N SER A 40 -7.78 18.63 -1.49
CA SER A 40 -9.10 19.26 -1.67
C SER A 40 -9.11 20.75 -2.00
N SER A 41 -8.18 21.34 -2.70
CA SER A 41 -8.44 22.70 -3.21
C SER A 41 -7.58 23.06 -4.41
N TYR A 42 -8.12 22.87 -5.59
CA TYR A 42 -7.63 23.48 -6.81
C TYR A 42 -8.69 24.44 -7.38
N ASN A 43 -8.53 25.72 -7.12
CA ASN A 43 -9.31 26.75 -7.80
C ASN A 43 -8.82 26.94 -9.23
N LYS A 44 -9.65 26.61 -10.18
CA LYS A 44 -9.49 26.95 -11.59
C LYS A 44 -10.17 28.28 -11.86
N THR A 45 -9.39 29.32 -12.05
CA THR A 45 -9.87 30.62 -12.61
C THR A 45 -10.22 30.40 -14.08
N VAL A 46 -11.49 30.40 -14.42
CA VAL A 46 -11.97 30.43 -15.79
C VAL A 46 -12.37 31.88 -16.12
N SER A 47 -11.65 32.50 -17.03
CA SER A 47 -12.04 33.77 -17.64
C SER A 47 -13.21 33.54 -18.59
N SER A 48 -14.30 34.26 -18.33
CA SER A 48 -15.49 34.37 -19.18
C SER A 48 -15.22 35.14 -20.45
N ALA A 49 -15.66 34.60 -21.58
CA ALA A 49 -16.00 35.39 -22.78
C ALA A 49 -17.29 34.87 -23.41
N ASP A 50 -18.17 35.79 -23.54
CA ASP A 50 -19.53 35.89 -24.00
C ASP A 50 -19.83 35.28 -25.38
N SER A 51 -21.00 34.66 -25.54
CA SER A 51 -22.04 35.00 -26.55
C SER A 51 -23.04 33.86 -26.78
N SER A 52 -24.29 34.16 -26.48
CA SER A 52 -25.52 33.46 -26.93
C SER A 52 -25.92 33.93 -28.35
N PRO A 53 -26.97 33.43 -29.10
CA PRO A 53 -28.16 32.71 -28.63
C PRO A 53 -28.67 31.54 -29.53
N ALA A 54 -29.72 30.88 -29.04
CA ALA A 54 -30.60 29.88 -29.65
C ALA A 54 -31.45 30.42 -30.82
N PRO A 55 -32.29 29.65 -31.62
CA PRO A 55 -33.39 28.86 -31.05
C PRO A 55 -33.80 27.52 -31.75
N SER A 56 -34.59 26.73 -31.02
CA SER A 56 -35.82 25.95 -31.30
C SER A 56 -36.03 25.24 -32.67
N ASP A 57 -36.46 24.01 -32.70
CA ASP A 57 -37.81 23.48 -32.69
C ASP A 57 -37.89 21.96 -32.91
N ASN A 58 -38.57 21.29 -32.05
CA ASN A 58 -39.76 20.42 -32.09
C ASN A 58 -39.92 19.32 -33.15
N ILE A 59 -40.58 18.26 -32.60
CA ILE A 59 -41.59 17.34 -33.16
C ILE A 59 -41.10 15.91 -33.38
N SER A 60 -41.40 15.02 -32.50
CA SER A 60 -42.52 14.11 -32.19
C SER A 60 -42.62 12.84 -33.02
N SER A 61 -42.79 11.79 -32.30
CA SER A 61 -43.74 10.69 -32.37
C SER A 61 -43.48 9.42 -33.19
N ALA A 62 -43.57 8.34 -32.42
CA ALA A 62 -44.41 7.13 -32.58
C ALA A 62 -43.95 6.00 -33.49
N ALA A 63 -43.61 4.88 -32.89
CA ALA A 63 -44.42 3.67 -32.69
C ALA A 63 -44.43 2.59 -33.80
N GLN A 64 -44.31 1.37 -33.31
CA GLN A 64 -44.85 0.07 -33.77
C GLN A 64 -44.10 -0.72 -34.86
N SER A 65 -43.54 -1.86 -34.49
CA SER A 65 -44.10 -3.23 -34.34
C SER A 65 -43.95 -4.15 -35.55
N SER A 66 -43.70 -5.39 -35.22
CA SER A 66 -44.03 -6.69 -35.87
C SER A 66 -42.96 -7.30 -36.79
N GLU A 67 -42.45 -8.40 -36.38
CA GLU A 67 -42.78 -9.82 -36.53
C GLU A 67 -42.36 -10.50 -37.83
N GLU A 68 -41.79 -11.64 -37.58
CA GLU A 68 -41.84 -12.96 -38.30
C GLU A 68 -40.97 -13.14 -39.58
N SER A 69 -40.20 -14.11 -39.57
CA SER A 69 -40.20 -15.54 -39.66
C SER A 69 -39.49 -16.10 -40.90
N SER A 70 -38.75 -17.10 -40.65
CA SER A 70 -38.67 -18.41 -41.34
C SER A 70 -37.80 -18.62 -42.57
N LYS A 71 -37.02 -19.64 -42.40
CA LYS A 71 -36.78 -20.85 -43.23
C LYS A 71 -35.72 -20.88 -44.31
N GLU A 72 -34.85 -21.83 -44.08
CA GLU A 72 -34.47 -23.01 -44.90
C GLU A 72 -33.87 -22.72 -46.30
N THR A 73 -32.90 -23.41 -46.76
CA THR A 73 -32.48 -24.82 -46.85
C THR A 73 -31.13 -24.94 -47.58
N SER A 74 -30.36 -25.95 -47.18
CA SER A 74 -29.66 -26.98 -47.99
C SER A 74 -28.77 -26.49 -49.16
N ASP A 75 -27.71 -27.10 -49.51
CA ASP A 75 -27.26 -28.47 -49.55
C ASP A 75 -25.81 -28.56 -50.08
N LYS A 76 -25.13 -29.62 -49.60
CA LYS A 76 -24.22 -30.54 -50.32
C LYS A 76 -22.96 -30.01 -51.00
N THR A 77 -21.92 -30.66 -51.04
CA THR A 77 -21.34 -32.03 -51.01
C THR A 77 -19.87 -31.86 -51.29
N SER A 78 -18.96 -32.56 -50.94
CA SER A 78 -18.50 -33.90 -50.80
C SER A 78 -16.99 -33.98 -50.94
N ASN A 79 -16.47 -34.88 -50.27
CA ASN A 79 -15.55 -36.01 -50.54
C ASN A 79 -14.08 -35.76 -50.36
N GLU A 80 -13.55 -36.58 -49.61
CA GLU A 80 -12.98 -37.95 -49.55
C GLU A 80 -11.48 -37.87 -49.55
N THR A 81 -10.67 -38.66 -48.99
CA THR A 81 -10.61 -40.03 -48.50
C THR A 81 -9.28 -40.20 -47.75
N SER A 82 -9.19 -40.90 -46.75
CA SER A 82 -8.85 -42.29 -46.39
C SER A 82 -7.36 -42.41 -46.02
N ASN A 83 -6.88 -43.23 -45.18
CA ASN A 83 -7.17 -44.51 -44.58
C ASN A 83 -6.22 -44.70 -43.39
N GLN A 84 -6.64 -45.31 -42.35
CA GLN A 84 -6.48 -46.70 -41.88
C GLN A 84 -5.02 -47.05 -41.49
N ASP A 85 -4.73 -47.78 -40.46
CA ASP A 85 -5.37 -48.83 -39.66
C ASP A 85 -4.63 -48.93 -38.31
N SER A 86 -5.24 -49.17 -37.24
CA SER A 86 -5.69 -50.40 -36.55
C SER A 86 -4.57 -51.01 -35.67
N VAL A 87 -4.71 -51.57 -34.54
CA VAL A 87 -5.69 -52.35 -33.84
C VAL A 87 -5.09 -52.82 -32.49
N ASN A 88 -5.87 -52.84 -31.46
CA ASN A 88 -6.05 -53.81 -30.37
C ASN A 88 -4.88 -54.13 -29.42
N GLU A 89 -5.09 -54.50 -28.22
CA GLU A 89 -6.15 -54.93 -27.31
C GLU A 89 -5.52 -55.17 -25.92
N GLU A 90 -6.26 -54.87 -24.89
CA GLU A 90 -6.65 -55.64 -23.70
C GLU A 90 -5.55 -56.44 -22.95
N THR A 91 -5.50 -56.49 -21.65
CA THR A 91 -6.45 -56.81 -20.60
C THR A 91 -5.81 -56.63 -19.21
N SER A 92 -6.49 -56.03 -18.33
CA SER A 92 -6.97 -56.36 -16.98
C SER A 92 -6.17 -57.38 -16.14
N ILE A 93 -5.99 -57.07 -14.86
CA ILE A 93 -6.48 -57.79 -13.68
C ILE A 93 -5.63 -57.46 -12.45
N ALA A 94 -6.26 -56.86 -11.45
CA ALA A 94 -5.84 -56.94 -10.04
C ALA A 94 -6.26 -58.32 -9.51
N PRO A 95 -5.77 -58.78 -8.37
CA PRO A 95 -6.21 -58.35 -7.06
C PRO A 95 -5.16 -58.47 -5.91
N GLU A 96 -5.43 -57.74 -4.82
CA GLU A 96 -5.07 -58.05 -3.46
C GLU A 96 -5.69 -59.42 -3.00
N PRO A 97 -5.41 -60.01 -1.81
CA PRO A 97 -4.96 -59.43 -0.54
C PRO A 97 -4.18 -60.35 0.43
N SER A 98 -3.90 -59.78 1.64
CA SER A 98 -3.85 -60.40 2.98
C SER A 98 -2.59 -61.20 3.38
N SER A 99 -2.04 -60.98 4.44
CA SER A 99 -2.28 -61.01 5.87
C SER A 99 -1.22 -61.80 6.65
N LYS A 100 -0.84 -61.23 7.78
CA LYS A 100 -0.60 -61.84 9.10
C LYS A 100 0.76 -62.37 9.52
N ASN A 101 1.17 -61.78 10.64
CA ASN A 101 1.71 -62.36 11.91
C ASN A 101 3.17 -62.88 11.89
N ALA A 102 3.94 -62.66 12.85
CA ALA A 102 3.97 -62.41 14.27
C ALA A 102 5.31 -62.90 14.80
N GLU A 103 5.80 -62.23 15.83
CA GLU A 103 6.59 -62.76 16.97
C GLU A 103 7.95 -63.41 16.65
N GLU A 104 8.99 -63.27 17.38
CA GLU A 104 9.27 -63.11 18.80
C GLU A 104 10.79 -62.96 19.04
N SER A 105 11.16 -62.13 19.95
CA SER A 105 12.06 -62.25 21.09
C SER A 105 13.48 -62.82 21.01
N GLN A 106 14.25 -62.16 21.84
CA GLN A 106 15.33 -62.56 22.77
C GLN A 106 16.72 -62.04 22.43
N LYS A 107 17.24 -61.06 23.18
CA LYS A 107 17.96 -61.11 24.47
C LYS A 107 19.20 -62.00 24.46
N VAL A 108 20.32 -61.41 24.83
CA VAL A 108 21.38 -61.80 25.79
C VAL A 108 22.58 -60.86 25.59
N GLN A 109 22.91 -59.97 26.43
CA GLN A 109 23.70 -59.92 27.67
C GLN A 109 25.20 -60.23 27.53
N GLU A 110 25.95 -59.26 28.05
CA GLU A 110 27.17 -59.28 28.90
C GLU A 110 28.49 -59.67 28.21
N SER A 111 29.64 -59.11 28.54
CA SER A 111 30.19 -58.50 29.77
C SER A 111 31.59 -57.92 29.52
N SER A 112 31.92 -56.87 30.27
CA SER A 112 33.12 -56.57 31.04
C SER A 112 34.51 -56.73 30.39
N GLN A 113 35.53 -55.92 30.64
CA GLN A 113 36.06 -55.20 31.81
C GLN A 113 37.27 -54.33 31.45
N ILE A 114 37.31 -53.15 32.02
CA ILE A 114 38.36 -52.47 32.80
C ILE A 114 39.79 -52.35 32.26
N SER A 115 40.23 -51.11 32.12
CA SER A 115 41.40 -50.53 32.82
C SER A 115 41.55 -49.03 32.62
N GLN A 116 41.53 -48.28 33.70
CA GLN A 116 42.14 -46.96 33.95
C GLN A 116 43.52 -47.18 34.60
N PRO A 117 44.38 -46.13 34.85
CA PRO A 117 44.20 -44.67 34.82
C PRO A 117 45.43 -43.88 34.27
N SER A 118 45.27 -42.59 34.04
CA SER A 118 46.15 -41.58 34.62
C SER A 118 45.68 -40.15 34.34
N LYS A 119 45.75 -39.36 35.40
CA LYS A 119 45.35 -37.96 35.56
C LYS A 119 46.18 -37.00 34.75
N SER A 120 45.54 -35.95 34.24
CA SER A 120 46.06 -34.59 34.36
C SER A 120 44.88 -33.62 34.33
N ASP A 121 44.78 -32.83 35.40
CA ASP A 121 43.80 -31.79 35.64
C ASP A 121 44.01 -30.63 34.66
N GLU A 122 42.99 -30.29 33.88
CA GLU A 122 42.84 -28.95 33.33
C GLU A 122 41.36 -28.57 33.42
N LYS A 123 41.16 -27.56 34.27
CA LYS A 123 39.91 -26.94 34.63
C LYS A 123 39.45 -26.10 33.47
N SER A 124 38.50 -26.54 32.67
CA SER A 124 37.78 -25.71 31.74
C SER A 124 36.53 -25.13 32.42
N GLU A 125 36.50 -23.83 32.55
CA GLU A 125 35.32 -23.03 32.90
C GLU A 125 34.18 -23.31 31.90
N PRO A 126 32.92 -23.32 32.35
CA PRO A 126 31.78 -23.46 31.45
C PRO A 126 31.64 -22.21 30.60
N GLU A 127 31.66 -22.38 29.28
CA GLU A 127 31.28 -21.35 28.29
C GLU A 127 29.89 -20.76 28.64
N GLN A 128 29.88 -19.51 29.04
CA GLN A 128 28.66 -18.74 29.18
C GLN A 128 28.03 -18.57 27.78
N LYS A 129 26.82 -19.13 27.64
CA LYS A 129 25.90 -18.84 26.55
C LYS A 129 25.78 -17.32 26.42
N PRO A 130 25.97 -16.72 25.23
CA PRO A 130 25.83 -15.28 25.11
C PRO A 130 24.40 -14.88 25.47
N GLU A 131 24.27 -14.05 26.49
CA GLU A 131 23.02 -13.38 26.81
C GLU A 131 22.56 -12.61 25.57
N SER A 132 21.36 -12.93 25.13
CA SER A 132 20.68 -12.16 24.10
C SER A 132 20.55 -10.74 24.61
N LYS A 133 21.22 -9.79 23.92
CA LYS A 133 20.98 -8.36 24.12
C LYS A 133 19.49 -8.13 24.06
N PRO A 134 18.90 -7.38 25.01
CA PRO A 134 17.51 -7.01 24.91
C PRO A 134 17.31 -6.26 23.59
N GLU A 135 16.27 -6.66 22.85
CA GLU A 135 15.78 -5.98 21.67
C GLU A 135 15.59 -4.49 22.04
N PRO A 136 16.12 -3.54 21.26
CA PRO A 136 15.93 -2.13 21.57
C PRO A 136 14.42 -1.86 21.58
N GLU A 137 13.93 -1.32 22.69
CA GLU A 137 12.56 -0.85 22.79
C GLU A 137 12.27 0.09 21.62
N PRO A 138 11.11 -0.04 20.95
CA PRO A 138 10.76 0.86 19.86
C PRO A 138 10.79 2.29 20.38
N VAL A 139 11.69 3.10 19.83
CA VAL A 139 11.77 4.52 20.12
C VAL A 139 10.46 5.12 19.66
N THR A 140 9.58 5.41 20.60
CA THR A 140 8.40 6.22 20.31
C THR A 140 8.90 7.61 19.90
N PRO A 141 8.62 8.06 18.67
CA PRO A 141 9.03 9.39 18.27
C PRO A 141 8.36 10.40 19.20
N ASP A 142 9.12 11.42 19.58
CA ASP A 142 8.63 12.55 20.37
C ASP A 142 7.69 13.38 19.47
N ILE A 143 6.44 12.93 19.34
CA ILE A 143 5.42 13.61 18.54
C ILE A 143 4.95 14.82 19.36
N PRO A 144 5.09 16.05 18.85
CA PRO A 144 4.63 17.23 19.56
C PRO A 144 3.15 17.10 19.94
N ALA A 145 2.83 17.43 21.19
CA ALA A 145 1.45 17.43 21.65
C ALA A 145 0.60 18.36 20.77
N ASN A 146 -0.50 17.84 20.25
CA ASN A 146 -1.50 18.59 19.50
C ASN A 146 -2.77 18.69 20.34
N ASP A 147 -3.11 19.89 20.84
CA ASP A 147 -4.31 20.13 21.63
C ASP A 147 -5.63 19.76 20.90
N ASN A 148 -5.56 19.57 19.60
CA ASN A 148 -6.70 19.16 18.77
C ASN A 148 -6.69 17.68 18.43
N ASP A 149 -5.77 16.89 19.00
CA ASP A 149 -5.70 15.45 18.80
C ASP A 149 -6.59 14.69 19.78
N ILE A 150 -7.36 13.76 19.26
CA ILE A 150 -8.24 12.91 20.06
C ILE A 150 -7.57 11.54 20.23
N GLY A 151 -7.22 11.22 21.46
CA GLY A 151 -6.66 9.91 21.83
C GLY A 151 -5.15 9.78 21.75
N GLY A 152 -4.46 10.67 21.05
CA GLY A 152 -3.00 10.74 21.04
C GLY A 152 -2.29 9.50 20.51
N ILE A 153 -0.99 9.46 20.79
CA ILE A 153 -0.11 8.36 20.39
C ILE A 153 -0.48 7.02 21.07
N GLU A 154 -1.07 7.08 22.26
CA GLU A 154 -1.53 5.86 22.95
C GLU A 154 -2.63 5.16 22.14
N LEU A 155 -3.65 5.92 21.72
CA LEU A 155 -4.72 5.39 20.90
C LEU A 155 -4.17 4.88 19.55
N TYR A 156 -3.24 5.61 18.93
CA TYR A 156 -2.58 5.16 17.71
C TYR A 156 -1.94 3.78 17.89
N ASN A 157 -1.18 3.58 18.96
CA ASN A 157 -0.55 2.30 19.24
C ASN A 157 -1.56 1.20 19.54
N GLU A 158 -2.67 1.51 20.24
CA GLU A 158 -3.71 0.55 20.58
C GLU A 158 -4.57 0.16 19.37
N LEU A 159 -4.82 1.10 18.46
CA LEU A 159 -5.71 0.95 17.31
C LEU A 159 -5.23 -0.11 16.32
N PHE A 160 -3.92 -0.23 16.15
CA PHE A 160 -3.30 -1.14 15.18
C PHE A 160 -2.74 -2.42 15.81
N ARG A 161 -2.96 -2.65 17.10
CA ARG A 161 -2.54 -3.90 17.76
C ARG A 161 -3.56 -5.00 17.56
N ILE A 162 -3.10 -6.14 17.08
CA ILE A 162 -3.97 -7.30 16.81
C ILE A 162 -4.60 -7.89 18.08
N GLU A 163 -4.00 -7.67 19.24
CA GLU A 163 -4.51 -8.09 20.53
C GLU A 163 -5.76 -7.34 20.95
N ASN A 164 -5.96 -6.15 20.43
CA ASN A 164 -7.10 -5.30 20.76
C ASN A 164 -8.28 -5.59 19.83
N LYS A 165 -9.46 -5.75 20.42
CA LYS A 165 -10.70 -5.72 19.65
C LYS A 165 -11.07 -4.27 19.37
N VAL A 166 -11.12 -3.91 18.09
CA VAL A 166 -11.49 -2.57 17.62
C VAL A 166 -12.85 -2.63 16.94
N SER A 167 -13.68 -1.63 17.19
CA SER A 167 -14.91 -1.40 16.41
C SER A 167 -15.03 0.05 16.02
N VAL A 168 -15.47 0.27 14.79
CA VAL A 168 -15.75 1.57 14.18
C VAL A 168 -17.23 1.64 13.88
N GLU A 169 -17.90 2.61 14.47
CA GLU A 169 -19.31 2.96 14.19
C GLU A 169 -19.33 4.31 13.48
N ILE A 170 -19.95 4.35 12.31
CA ILE A 170 -20.17 5.58 11.53
C ILE A 170 -21.65 5.92 11.59
N SER A 171 -21.99 7.08 12.14
CA SER A 171 -23.31 7.66 12.09
C SER A 171 -23.38 8.68 10.97
N ILE A 172 -24.23 8.46 9.97
CA ILE A 172 -24.31 9.30 8.78
C ILE A 172 -25.78 9.50 8.37
N ASP A 173 -26.16 10.75 8.12
CA ASP A 173 -27.50 11.08 7.68
C ASP A 173 -27.84 10.47 6.33
N LYS A 174 -29.12 10.11 6.13
CA LYS A 174 -29.57 9.57 4.85
C LYS A 174 -29.27 10.51 3.69
N SER A 175 -29.40 11.81 3.88
CA SER A 175 -29.07 12.81 2.86
C SER A 175 -27.59 12.78 2.46
N GLU A 176 -26.69 12.47 3.38
CA GLU A 176 -25.26 12.35 3.10
C GLU A 176 -24.92 11.00 2.44
N THR A 177 -25.58 9.89 2.83
CA THR A 177 -25.42 8.61 2.13
C THR A 177 -25.96 8.67 0.69
N ASP A 178 -27.06 9.40 0.46
CA ASP A 178 -27.58 9.62 -0.90
C ASP A 178 -26.58 10.43 -1.76
N LYS A 179 -25.87 11.40 -1.16
CA LYS A 179 -24.79 12.13 -1.82
C LYS A 179 -23.56 11.24 -2.10
N LEU A 180 -23.17 10.35 -1.17
CA LEU A 180 -22.11 9.35 -1.44
C LEU A 180 -22.46 8.47 -2.64
N GLN A 181 -23.71 8.01 -2.72
CA GLN A 181 -24.20 7.23 -3.86
C GLN A 181 -24.20 8.06 -5.15
N ALA A 182 -24.63 9.31 -5.10
CA ALA A 182 -24.61 10.22 -6.27
C ALA A 182 -23.18 10.50 -6.74
N ASP A 183 -22.25 10.72 -5.81
CA ASP A 183 -20.83 10.89 -6.09
C ASP A 183 -20.24 9.65 -6.79
N TYR A 184 -20.60 8.46 -6.33
CA TYR A 184 -20.20 7.22 -7.00
C TYR A 184 -20.77 7.17 -8.44
N LEU A 185 -22.07 7.44 -8.61
CA LEU A 185 -22.72 7.35 -9.92
C LEU A 185 -22.23 8.41 -10.91
N LYS A 186 -21.79 9.58 -10.44
CA LYS A 186 -21.22 10.62 -11.27
C LYS A 186 -19.93 10.19 -11.99
N TYR A 187 -19.16 9.32 -11.36
CA TYR A 187 -17.86 8.86 -11.83
C TYR A 187 -17.82 7.33 -11.92
N THR A 188 -18.86 6.74 -12.52
CA THR A 188 -18.96 5.29 -12.66
C THR A 188 -18.09 4.74 -13.77
N GLY A 189 -17.48 3.62 -13.53
CA GLY A 189 -16.68 2.84 -14.45
C GLY A 189 -15.43 2.31 -13.75
N ARG A 190 -15.27 0.99 -13.71
CA ARG A 190 -14.11 0.36 -13.05
C ARG A 190 -12.77 0.79 -13.64
N ASN A 191 -12.79 1.22 -14.90
CA ASN A 191 -11.62 1.72 -15.62
C ASN A 191 -11.58 3.25 -15.63
N GLU A 192 -12.57 3.92 -15.02
CA GLU A 192 -12.58 5.37 -14.93
C GLU A 192 -11.47 5.83 -13.97
N ALA A 193 -10.68 6.76 -14.47
CA ALA A 193 -9.70 7.43 -13.64
C ALA A 193 -10.36 8.40 -12.65
N LYS A 194 -11.55 8.90 -13.00
CA LYS A 194 -12.31 9.90 -12.24
C LYS A 194 -12.91 9.31 -10.96
N LYS A 195 -12.82 10.07 -9.88
CA LYS A 195 -13.40 9.73 -8.57
C LYS A 195 -13.77 11.02 -7.87
N SER A 196 -14.84 10.97 -7.06
CA SER A 196 -15.15 12.10 -6.19
C SER A 196 -14.10 12.25 -5.10
N GLU A 197 -13.65 13.48 -4.88
CA GLU A 197 -12.78 13.85 -3.76
C GLU A 197 -13.56 14.51 -2.62
N ILE A 198 -14.86 14.72 -2.82
CA ILE A 198 -15.73 15.44 -1.89
C ILE A 198 -16.04 14.55 -0.69
N TYR A 199 -15.76 15.05 0.50
CA TYR A 199 -16.13 14.41 1.75
C TYR A 199 -17.59 14.73 2.12
N ARG A 200 -18.31 13.75 2.67
CA ARG A 200 -19.64 13.90 3.23
C ARG A 200 -19.57 13.87 4.74
N LYS A 201 -20.51 14.54 5.43
CA LYS A 201 -20.50 14.63 6.89
C LYS A 201 -20.94 13.33 7.53
N ALA A 202 -20.22 12.91 8.55
CA ALA A 202 -20.59 11.80 9.42
C ALA A 202 -20.04 12.03 10.82
N ASP A 203 -20.53 11.28 11.79
CA ASP A 203 -19.96 11.17 13.12
C ASP A 203 -19.31 9.80 13.28
N LEU A 204 -18.23 9.75 14.03
CA LEU A 204 -17.42 8.56 14.21
C LEU A 204 -17.35 8.20 15.70
N THR A 205 -17.60 6.94 16.02
CA THR A 205 -17.27 6.36 17.32
C THR A 205 -16.34 5.17 17.13
N VAL A 206 -15.17 5.24 17.76
CA VAL A 206 -14.18 4.14 17.76
C VAL A 206 -14.07 3.59 19.16
N LYS A 207 -14.18 2.26 19.29
CA LYS A 207 -13.97 1.55 20.55
C LYS A 207 -12.74 0.65 20.43
N VAL A 208 -11.87 0.73 21.42
CA VAL A 208 -10.69 -0.12 21.55
C VAL A 208 -10.72 -0.74 22.94
N GLY A 209 -11.01 -2.03 23.02
CA GLY A 209 -11.28 -2.70 24.28
C GLY A 209 -12.47 -2.03 25.00
N ASN A 210 -12.23 -1.50 26.20
CA ASN A 210 -13.24 -0.81 27.01
C ASN A 210 -13.25 0.71 26.83
N LYS A 211 -12.35 1.28 26.04
CA LYS A 211 -12.28 2.72 25.77
C LYS A 211 -13.14 3.07 24.57
N SER A 212 -13.78 4.23 24.60
CA SER A 212 -14.62 4.75 23.51
C SER A 212 -14.27 6.20 23.23
N TYR A 213 -14.14 6.52 21.96
CA TYR A 213 -13.79 7.85 21.45
C TYR A 213 -14.81 8.26 20.39
N THR A 214 -15.44 9.43 20.57
CA THR A 214 -16.42 9.96 19.62
C THR A 214 -15.89 11.25 19.01
N ILE A 215 -16.09 11.41 17.71
CA ILE A 215 -15.70 12.58 16.93
C ILE A 215 -16.86 12.98 16.04
N ASP A 216 -17.38 14.18 16.26
CA ASP A 216 -18.45 14.73 15.46
C ASP A 216 -17.91 15.36 14.18
N GLU A 217 -18.73 15.36 13.13
CA GLU A 217 -18.45 16.00 11.85
C GLU A 217 -17.11 15.58 11.24
N VAL A 218 -16.86 14.29 11.08
CA VAL A 218 -15.76 13.78 10.24
C VAL A 218 -16.17 13.79 8.77
N GLY A 219 -15.20 13.96 7.89
CA GLY A 219 -15.40 13.73 6.46
C GLY A 219 -15.36 12.23 6.14
N ILE A 220 -16.30 11.76 5.32
CA ILE A 220 -16.29 10.40 4.77
C ILE A 220 -16.46 10.46 3.25
N ARG A 221 -15.66 9.71 2.52
CA ARG A 221 -15.85 9.50 1.08
C ARG A 221 -15.57 8.06 0.66
N MET A 222 -16.12 7.69 -0.49
CA MET A 222 -15.86 6.38 -1.08
C MET A 222 -14.41 6.29 -1.54
N LYS A 223 -13.79 5.11 -1.35
CA LYS A 223 -12.41 4.83 -1.71
C LYS A 223 -12.28 3.53 -2.49
N GLY A 224 -11.21 3.42 -3.24
CA GLY A 224 -10.84 2.20 -3.95
C GLY A 224 -10.58 2.44 -5.43
N ASN A 225 -10.09 1.41 -6.09
CA ASN A 225 -10.02 1.31 -7.55
C ASN A 225 -10.89 0.12 -7.98
N GLN A 226 -10.34 -1.08 -7.96
CA GLN A 226 -11.15 -2.29 -8.17
C GLN A 226 -12.09 -2.59 -6.99
N SER A 227 -11.78 -2.06 -5.80
CA SER A 227 -12.61 -2.17 -4.58
C SER A 227 -13.62 -1.04 -4.42
N LEU A 228 -13.73 -0.14 -5.41
CA LEU A 228 -14.73 0.93 -5.39
C LEU A 228 -16.11 0.34 -5.74
N GLU A 229 -17.03 0.39 -4.79
CA GLU A 229 -18.38 -0.13 -4.92
C GLU A 229 -19.42 0.97 -4.62
N PRO A 230 -20.63 0.89 -5.18
CA PRO A 230 -21.71 1.81 -4.81
C PRO A 230 -22.08 1.65 -3.35
N PHE A 231 -22.49 2.73 -2.68
CA PHE A 231 -22.93 2.66 -1.29
C PHE A 231 -24.18 1.80 -1.11
N TYR A 232 -25.08 1.85 -2.09
CA TYR A 232 -26.26 0.98 -2.14
C TYR A 232 -26.15 -0.02 -3.28
N ALA A 233 -26.46 -1.28 -3.02
CA ALA A 233 -26.67 -2.29 -4.03
C ALA A 233 -27.93 -1.98 -4.87
N GLN A 234 -28.13 -2.70 -5.98
CA GLN A 234 -29.28 -2.48 -6.88
C GLN A 234 -30.64 -2.67 -6.22
N ASN A 235 -30.72 -3.48 -5.17
CA ASN A 235 -31.93 -3.70 -4.38
C ASN A 235 -32.14 -2.64 -3.27
N GLY A 236 -31.30 -1.60 -3.22
CA GLY A 236 -31.39 -0.53 -2.23
C GLY A 236 -30.81 -0.86 -0.84
N THR A 237 -30.26 -2.06 -0.66
CA THR A 237 -29.57 -2.40 0.60
C THR A 237 -28.16 -1.79 0.62
N PRO A 238 -27.63 -1.44 1.80
CA PRO A 238 -26.24 -1.02 1.93
C PRO A 238 -25.29 -2.09 1.40
N ASN A 239 -24.25 -1.66 0.69
CA ASN A 239 -23.26 -2.53 0.08
C ASN A 239 -21.95 -2.44 0.85
N ILE A 240 -21.10 -3.48 0.73
CA ILE A 240 -19.77 -3.43 1.31
C ILE A 240 -18.89 -2.49 0.49
N CYS A 241 -18.27 -1.52 1.16
CA CYS A 241 -17.50 -0.45 0.54
C CYS A 241 -16.20 -0.21 1.28
N SER A 242 -15.27 0.44 0.59
CA SER A 242 -14.09 1.04 1.20
C SER A 242 -14.27 2.54 1.34
N PHE A 243 -13.78 3.10 2.45
CA PHE A 243 -13.94 4.51 2.79
C PHE A 243 -12.61 5.17 3.11
N LYS A 244 -12.55 6.47 2.92
CA LYS A 244 -11.56 7.35 3.48
C LYS A 244 -12.24 8.30 4.45
N LEU A 245 -11.71 8.42 5.65
CA LEU A 245 -12.14 9.37 6.67
C LEU A 245 -11.13 10.52 6.73
N SER A 246 -11.64 11.75 6.87
CA SER A 246 -10.88 12.96 7.17
C SER A 246 -11.31 13.51 8.51
N PHE A 247 -10.35 13.78 9.39
CA PHE A 247 -10.65 14.33 10.72
C PHE A 247 -10.60 15.85 10.75
N ASP A 248 -10.01 16.48 9.77
CA ASP A 248 -9.77 17.92 9.69
C ASP A 248 -10.62 18.66 8.63
N GLU A 249 -11.53 17.93 7.94
CA GLU A 249 -12.42 18.51 6.94
C GLU A 249 -13.27 19.66 7.51
N THR A 250 -13.25 20.80 6.84
CA THR A 250 -13.94 22.02 7.28
C THR A 250 -15.32 22.22 6.68
N PHE A 251 -15.64 21.53 5.61
CA PHE A 251 -16.91 21.58 4.86
C PHE A 251 -17.31 22.99 4.38
N ASP A 252 -16.35 23.90 4.21
CA ASP A 252 -16.61 25.29 3.86
C ASP A 252 -16.18 25.69 2.44
N ASP A 253 -15.71 24.74 1.64
CA ASP A 253 -15.43 24.96 0.24
C ASP A 253 -16.73 25.11 -0.54
N LYS A 254 -16.96 26.31 -1.12
CA LYS A 254 -18.17 26.60 -1.87
C LYS A 254 -18.19 25.92 -3.23
N ASP A 255 -17.05 25.61 -3.80
CA ASP A 255 -16.97 24.91 -5.09
C ASP A 255 -17.35 23.44 -4.95
N GLU A 256 -17.05 22.85 -3.78
CA GLU A 256 -17.42 21.47 -3.45
C GLU A 256 -18.81 21.34 -2.85
N TYR A 257 -19.18 22.22 -1.89
CA TYR A 257 -20.41 22.08 -1.10
C TYR A 257 -21.53 23.03 -1.53
N GLY A 258 -21.27 23.97 -2.43
CA GLY A 258 -22.26 24.91 -2.95
C GLY A 258 -22.96 25.70 -1.85
N SER A 259 -24.30 25.68 -1.87
CA SER A 259 -25.13 26.34 -0.85
C SER A 259 -25.12 25.65 0.51
N SER A 260 -24.65 24.40 0.60
CA SER A 260 -24.51 23.65 1.86
C SER A 260 -23.15 23.84 2.53
N ALA A 261 -22.26 24.65 1.95
CA ALA A 261 -20.98 24.97 2.53
C ALA A 261 -21.14 25.55 3.94
N LYS A 262 -20.37 25.03 4.90
CA LYS A 262 -20.40 25.48 6.29
C LYS A 262 -19.88 26.92 6.38
N THR A 263 -20.62 27.79 7.06
CA THR A 263 -20.16 29.14 7.39
C THR A 263 -19.57 29.12 8.79
N TRP A 264 -18.27 29.35 8.89
CA TRP A 264 -17.57 29.48 10.16
C TRP A 264 -17.71 30.92 10.66
N THR A 265 -18.29 31.09 11.85
CA THR A 265 -18.41 32.39 12.53
C THR A 265 -17.21 32.69 13.41
N ASP A 266 -16.38 31.69 13.72
CA ASP A 266 -15.18 31.80 14.52
C ASP A 266 -13.98 31.22 13.75
N ASP A 267 -13.07 32.08 13.38
CA ASP A 267 -11.82 31.73 12.68
C ASP A 267 -10.90 30.82 13.52
N LYS A 268 -10.91 30.99 14.85
CA LYS A 268 -10.13 30.14 15.76
C LYS A 268 -10.66 28.71 15.73
N ALA A 269 -11.98 28.53 15.76
CA ALA A 269 -12.61 27.23 15.69
C ALA A 269 -12.34 26.55 14.33
N ARG A 270 -12.38 27.32 13.22
CA ARG A 270 -12.03 26.81 11.88
C ARG A 270 -10.57 26.35 11.81
N LYS A 271 -9.63 27.15 12.33
CA LYS A 271 -8.22 26.79 12.38
C LYS A 271 -7.95 25.58 13.27
N ALA A 272 -8.67 25.46 14.40
CA ALA A 272 -8.62 24.27 15.25
C ALA A 272 -9.08 23.02 14.50
N ARG A 273 -10.19 23.13 13.73
CA ARG A 273 -10.69 22.04 12.89
C ARG A 273 -9.64 21.58 11.88
N LYS A 274 -8.97 22.48 11.15
CA LYS A 274 -7.88 22.16 10.20
C LYS A 274 -6.66 21.48 10.82
N LYS A 275 -6.56 21.48 12.14
CA LYS A 275 -5.48 20.81 12.89
C LYS A 275 -5.97 19.62 13.68
N ARG A 276 -7.25 19.26 13.53
CA ARG A 276 -7.83 18.14 14.27
C ARG A 276 -7.28 16.83 13.77
N THR A 277 -6.81 16.02 14.68
CA THR A 277 -6.37 14.65 14.43
C THR A 277 -7.11 13.66 15.32
N PHE A 278 -7.08 12.41 14.93
CA PHE A 278 -7.56 11.29 15.71
C PHE A 278 -6.45 10.24 15.77
N ALA A 279 -6.05 9.86 16.96
CA ALA A 279 -4.92 8.96 17.12
C ALA A 279 -3.67 9.45 16.34
N THR A 280 -3.39 10.74 16.39
CA THR A 280 -2.32 11.41 15.62
C THR A 280 -2.47 11.35 14.08
N LEU A 281 -3.61 10.93 13.57
CA LEU A 281 -3.89 10.82 12.13
C LEU A 281 -4.78 11.97 11.67
N ASN A 282 -4.49 12.55 10.49
CA ASN A 282 -5.42 13.47 9.81
C ASN A 282 -6.53 12.71 9.09
N GLU A 283 -6.21 11.53 8.58
CA GLU A 283 -7.09 10.68 7.82
C GLU A 283 -6.95 9.22 8.25
N MET A 284 -7.93 8.40 7.95
CA MET A 284 -7.88 6.94 8.12
C MET A 284 -8.57 6.27 6.94
N ASP A 285 -7.93 5.25 6.39
CA ASP A 285 -8.56 4.43 5.36
C ASP A 285 -9.25 3.21 5.98
N ILE A 286 -10.42 2.88 5.47
CA ILE A 286 -11.17 1.66 5.80
C ILE A 286 -11.34 0.85 4.53
N LYS A 287 -10.84 -0.40 4.52
CA LYS A 287 -10.97 -1.28 3.34
C LYS A 287 -11.61 -2.61 3.72
N TRP A 288 -12.53 -3.07 2.90
CA TRP A 288 -13.03 -4.43 2.99
C TRP A 288 -12.06 -5.43 2.37
N ASN A 289 -12.22 -6.71 2.68
CA ASN A 289 -11.32 -7.80 2.26
C ASN A 289 -11.58 -8.22 0.80
N ILE A 290 -11.24 -7.36 -0.16
CA ILE A 290 -11.46 -7.61 -1.59
C ILE A 290 -10.70 -8.83 -2.12
N CYS A 291 -9.56 -9.16 -1.53
CA CYS A 291 -8.71 -10.27 -1.96
C CYS A 291 -9.10 -11.61 -1.31
N TYR A 292 -10.18 -11.61 -0.51
CA TYR A 292 -10.72 -12.81 0.13
C TYR A 292 -9.70 -13.60 0.93
N ASP A 293 -8.87 -12.89 1.70
CA ASP A 293 -7.97 -13.49 2.66
C ASP A 293 -8.76 -14.16 3.79
N ASN A 294 -8.86 -15.48 3.76
CA ASN A 294 -9.57 -16.27 4.77
C ASN A 294 -8.99 -16.10 6.17
N THR A 295 -7.75 -15.67 6.28
CA THR A 295 -7.10 -15.44 7.57
C THR A 295 -7.34 -14.03 8.10
N ASN A 296 -7.69 -13.09 7.23
CA ASN A 296 -7.81 -11.65 7.47
C ASN A 296 -6.52 -10.94 7.94
N ILE A 297 -5.41 -11.67 8.13
CA ILE A 297 -4.19 -11.13 8.74
C ILE A 297 -2.96 -11.10 7.81
N ARG A 298 -3.03 -11.65 6.59
CA ARG A 298 -1.82 -11.79 5.75
C ARG A 298 -1.15 -10.47 5.46
N GLU A 299 -1.92 -9.43 5.16
CA GLU A 299 -1.38 -8.10 4.91
C GLU A 299 -0.74 -7.49 6.18
N ILE A 300 -1.35 -7.72 7.35
CA ILE A 300 -0.80 -7.30 8.65
C ILE A 300 0.50 -8.06 8.94
N TYR A 301 0.53 -9.35 8.66
CA TYR A 301 1.73 -10.17 8.85
C TYR A 301 2.85 -9.81 7.87
N ALA A 302 2.50 -9.49 6.62
CA ALA A 302 3.47 -8.98 5.66
C ALA A 302 4.03 -7.61 6.09
N ALA A 303 3.21 -6.72 6.68
CA ALA A 303 3.70 -5.47 7.25
C ALA A 303 4.75 -5.74 8.35
N LYS A 304 4.52 -6.71 9.23
CA LYS A 304 5.51 -7.16 10.23
C LYS A 304 6.81 -7.68 9.59
N LEU A 305 6.72 -8.38 8.46
CA LEU A 305 7.91 -8.83 7.71
C LEU A 305 8.72 -7.65 7.18
N PHE A 306 8.08 -6.62 6.62
CA PHE A 306 8.75 -5.40 6.18
C PHE A 306 9.39 -4.64 7.37
N GLU A 307 8.69 -4.53 8.49
CA GLU A 307 9.24 -3.93 9.71
C GLU A 307 10.49 -4.68 10.20
N SER A 308 10.50 -6.02 10.15
CA SER A 308 11.66 -6.84 10.54
C SER A 308 12.88 -6.63 9.64
N ALA A 309 12.66 -6.14 8.41
CA ALA A 309 13.70 -5.73 7.47
C ALA A 309 14.08 -4.25 7.60
N ASN A 310 13.58 -3.51 8.60
CA ASN A 310 13.71 -2.06 8.77
C ASN A 310 13.18 -1.25 7.58
N VAL A 311 12.14 -1.75 6.92
CA VAL A 311 11.46 -1.07 5.82
C VAL A 311 10.22 -0.34 6.34
N LEU A 312 10.07 0.90 5.93
CA LEU A 312 8.91 1.71 6.29
C LEU A 312 7.63 1.11 5.72
N VAL A 313 6.66 0.89 6.58
CA VAL A 313 5.35 0.34 6.24
C VAL A 313 4.26 1.02 7.06
N GLN A 314 3.08 1.17 6.47
CA GLN A 314 1.91 1.71 7.16
C GLN A 314 1.41 0.76 8.24
N LYS A 315 0.86 1.29 9.33
CA LYS A 315 0.15 0.48 10.32
C LYS A 315 -1.19 0.02 9.74
N ILE A 316 -1.52 -1.23 10.02
CA ILE A 316 -2.75 -1.89 9.57
C ILE A 316 -3.38 -2.59 10.76
N GLY A 317 -4.68 -2.36 10.99
CA GLY A 317 -5.43 -3.03 12.06
C GLY A 317 -6.69 -3.70 11.54
N LEU A 318 -7.26 -4.59 12.34
CA LEU A 318 -8.59 -5.15 12.10
C LEU A 318 -9.65 -4.38 12.89
N SER A 319 -10.83 -4.23 12.31
CA SER A 319 -11.96 -3.60 12.97
C SER A 319 -13.28 -4.20 12.52
N GLN A 320 -14.24 -4.29 13.43
CA GLN A 320 -15.64 -4.42 13.05
C GLN A 320 -16.15 -3.05 12.60
N LEU A 321 -16.78 -2.98 11.44
CA LEU A 321 -17.42 -1.76 10.94
C LEU A 321 -18.94 -1.86 11.11
N SER A 322 -19.53 -0.81 11.65
CA SER A 322 -20.99 -0.59 11.64
C SER A 322 -21.30 0.79 11.05
N ILE A 323 -22.40 0.90 10.33
CA ILE A 323 -22.90 2.19 9.80
C ILE A 323 -24.37 2.31 10.18
N ASN A 324 -24.73 3.36 10.93
CA ASN A 324 -26.07 3.57 11.43
C ASN A 324 -26.65 2.35 12.18
N GLY A 325 -25.82 1.72 13.02
CA GLY A 325 -26.17 0.52 13.77
C GLY A 325 -26.21 -0.78 12.96
N ASN A 326 -26.05 -0.73 11.64
CA ASN A 326 -26.00 -1.93 10.80
C ASN A 326 -24.58 -2.47 10.73
N ASN A 327 -24.42 -3.77 10.94
CA ASN A 327 -23.13 -4.43 10.85
C ASN A 327 -22.65 -4.53 9.39
N TYR A 328 -21.48 -3.98 9.10
CA TYR A 328 -20.78 -4.07 7.80
C TYR A 328 -19.68 -5.12 7.82
N GLY A 329 -19.51 -5.84 8.93
CA GLY A 329 -18.57 -6.95 9.05
C GLY A 329 -17.15 -6.53 9.42
N LEU A 330 -16.22 -7.41 9.11
CA LEU A 330 -14.80 -7.23 9.41
C LEU A 330 -14.11 -6.47 8.28
N VAL A 331 -13.40 -5.41 8.64
CA VAL A 331 -12.63 -4.55 7.74
C VAL A 331 -11.21 -4.37 8.26
N LYS A 332 -10.34 -3.88 7.41
CA LYS A 332 -9.02 -3.37 7.80
C LYS A 332 -9.05 -1.85 7.86
N ILE A 333 -8.37 -1.31 8.87
CA ILE A 333 -8.11 0.12 9.01
C ILE A 333 -6.64 0.38 8.77
N TYR A 334 -6.33 1.51 8.12
CA TYR A 334 -4.98 1.81 7.68
C TYR A 334 -4.57 3.22 8.06
N GLU A 335 -3.32 3.36 8.46
CA GLU A 335 -2.63 4.64 8.51
C GLU A 335 -2.33 5.09 7.09
N PRO A 336 -2.66 6.32 6.67
CA PRO A 336 -2.24 6.87 5.38
C PRO A 336 -0.72 7.06 5.29
N ILE A 337 -0.17 6.90 4.09
CA ILE A 337 1.24 7.23 3.82
C ILE A 337 1.28 8.68 3.33
N ASP A 338 1.55 9.59 4.26
CA ASP A 338 1.55 11.03 4.10
C ASP A 338 2.72 11.69 4.87
N LYS A 339 2.63 12.99 5.08
CA LYS A 339 3.61 13.74 5.88
C LYS A 339 3.69 13.23 7.31
N ASN A 340 2.55 12.98 7.97
CA ASN A 340 2.50 12.49 9.34
C ASN A 340 3.11 11.10 9.49
N PHE A 341 2.92 10.23 8.50
CA PHE A 341 3.58 8.93 8.42
C PHE A 341 5.11 9.06 8.44
N LEU A 342 5.63 10.00 7.64
CA LEU A 342 7.08 10.24 7.56
C LEU A 342 7.61 10.84 8.86
N GLU A 343 6.90 11.79 9.47
CA GLU A 343 7.27 12.45 10.74
C GLU A 343 7.37 11.47 11.91
N LYS A 344 6.55 10.40 11.89
CA LYS A 344 6.62 9.34 12.90
C LYS A 344 7.81 8.39 12.74
N ARG A 345 8.51 8.41 11.61
CA ARG A 345 9.48 7.34 11.25
C ARG A 345 10.85 7.85 10.82
N LEU A 346 10.95 9.10 10.44
CA LEU A 346 12.20 9.68 9.94
C LEU A 346 12.70 10.81 10.86
N PRO A 347 14.00 11.00 10.96
CA PRO A 347 14.55 12.14 11.68
C PRO A 347 14.17 13.44 10.97
N GLU A 348 14.05 14.53 11.73
CA GLU A 348 13.64 15.85 11.22
C GLU A 348 14.47 16.31 10.00
N SER A 349 15.78 16.03 10.01
CA SER A 349 16.68 16.36 8.89
C SER A 349 16.30 15.70 7.57
N ALA A 350 15.63 14.56 7.61
CA ALA A 350 15.20 13.81 6.43
C ALA A 350 13.82 14.26 5.92
N LEU A 351 13.05 15.02 6.71
CA LEU A 351 11.70 15.46 6.39
C LEU A 351 11.69 16.63 5.39
N GLY A 352 10.53 16.85 4.75
CA GLY A 352 10.32 17.94 3.78
C GLY A 352 10.73 17.61 2.34
N GLY A 353 11.02 16.35 2.05
CA GLY A 353 11.24 15.88 0.69
C GLY A 353 9.95 15.54 -0.05
N ASP A 354 10.10 15.19 -1.33
CA ASP A 354 8.97 14.82 -2.19
C ASP A 354 8.59 13.35 -2.00
N LEU A 355 7.31 13.11 -1.75
CA LEU A 355 6.70 11.79 -1.65
C LEU A 355 5.85 11.53 -2.88
N TYR A 356 6.07 10.42 -3.56
CA TYR A 356 5.30 10.00 -4.72
C TYR A 356 4.63 8.65 -4.47
N LYS A 357 3.34 8.56 -4.77
CA LYS A 357 2.63 7.29 -4.89
C LYS A 357 2.85 6.72 -6.29
N CYS A 358 3.39 5.50 -6.39
CA CYS A 358 3.65 4.81 -7.64
C CYS A 358 2.43 3.99 -8.04
N ILE A 359 1.82 4.32 -9.18
CA ILE A 359 0.55 3.75 -9.64
C ILE A 359 0.52 3.49 -11.14
N TRP A 360 -0.48 2.75 -11.59
CA TRP A 360 -0.81 2.63 -13.01
C TRP A 360 -1.43 3.92 -13.54
N SER A 361 -0.97 4.33 -14.72
CA SER A 361 -1.43 5.53 -15.40
C SER A 361 -1.31 5.38 -16.91
N ASP A 362 -2.14 6.12 -17.63
CA ASP A 362 -2.05 6.35 -19.07
C ASP A 362 -1.80 7.82 -19.43
N CYS A 363 -1.56 8.68 -18.43
CA CYS A 363 -1.31 10.10 -18.63
C CYS A 363 0.17 10.40 -18.88
N ASN A 364 0.46 11.38 -19.74
CA ASN A 364 1.79 12.01 -19.84
C ASN A 364 1.94 13.13 -18.80
N ASN A 365 3.13 13.77 -18.76
CA ASN A 365 3.44 14.85 -17.81
C ASN A 365 2.62 16.14 -17.99
N SER A 366 1.85 16.24 -19.08
CA SER A 366 0.90 17.34 -19.32
C SER A 366 -0.54 16.99 -18.92
N GLY A 367 -0.75 15.85 -18.24
CA GLY A 367 -2.07 15.38 -17.83
C GLY A 367 -2.96 14.88 -18.98
N LYS A 368 -2.37 14.63 -20.16
CA LYS A 368 -3.13 14.12 -21.31
C LYS A 368 -3.07 12.60 -21.35
N HIS A 369 -4.24 11.97 -21.54
CA HIS A 369 -4.35 10.54 -21.74
C HIS A 369 -3.63 10.10 -23.01
N THR A 370 -2.86 9.02 -22.91
CA THR A 370 -2.07 8.46 -24.02
C THR A 370 -2.68 7.18 -24.57
N GLY A 371 -3.69 6.63 -23.90
CA GLY A 371 -4.28 5.33 -24.20
C GLY A 371 -3.41 4.11 -23.85
N ARG A 372 -2.21 4.36 -23.30
CA ARG A 372 -1.27 3.30 -22.91
C ARG A 372 -1.11 3.23 -21.40
N TRP A 373 -1.88 2.37 -20.78
CA TRP A 373 -1.78 2.09 -19.36
C TRP A 373 -0.49 1.33 -19.02
N ARG A 374 0.23 1.81 -18.00
CA ARG A 374 1.42 1.16 -17.48
C ARG A 374 1.68 1.56 -16.02
N GLY A 375 2.39 0.72 -15.29
CA GLY A 375 2.87 1.03 -13.95
C GLY A 375 4.05 2.01 -13.95
N ALA A 376 4.54 2.35 -12.76
CA ALA A 376 5.75 3.15 -12.57
C ALA A 376 7.01 2.34 -12.91
N THR A 377 7.29 2.18 -14.19
CA THR A 377 8.40 1.35 -14.73
C THR A 377 9.78 1.94 -14.49
N TYR A 378 9.88 3.11 -13.89
CA TYR A 378 11.13 3.83 -13.65
C TYR A 378 11.90 4.26 -14.90
N LYS A 379 11.26 4.25 -16.06
CA LYS A 379 11.81 4.84 -17.29
C LYS A 379 11.65 6.35 -17.31
N THR A 380 12.50 7.04 -18.05
CA THR A 380 12.45 8.52 -18.17
C THR A 380 11.19 9.05 -18.83
N ASP A 381 10.45 8.22 -19.56
CA ASP A 381 9.17 8.56 -20.19
C ASP A 381 7.95 8.32 -19.26
N ASN A 382 8.18 7.92 -18.00
CA ASN A 382 7.12 7.87 -17.00
C ASN A 382 6.60 9.27 -16.65
N SER A 383 5.30 9.34 -16.42
CA SER A 383 4.64 10.59 -16.04
C SER A 383 4.76 10.86 -14.53
N TYR A 384 4.79 12.15 -14.18
CA TYR A 384 4.82 12.60 -12.79
C TYR A 384 4.05 13.91 -12.63
N GLY A 385 3.43 14.10 -11.48
CA GLY A 385 2.66 15.31 -11.18
C GLY A 385 1.65 15.13 -10.06
N VAL A 386 0.84 16.15 -9.83
CA VAL A 386 -0.27 16.12 -8.87
C VAL A 386 -1.49 15.50 -9.55
N GLN A 387 -2.01 14.42 -8.97
CA GLN A 387 -3.21 13.75 -9.46
C GLN A 387 -4.44 14.69 -9.35
N ASP A 388 -5.30 14.64 -10.35
CA ASP A 388 -6.63 15.24 -10.30
C ASP A 388 -7.67 14.16 -10.57
N ASN A 389 -8.38 13.75 -9.54
CA ASN A 389 -9.38 12.68 -9.62
C ASN A 389 -10.64 13.13 -10.35
N SER A 390 -10.99 14.42 -10.29
CA SER A 390 -12.19 14.97 -10.93
C SER A 390 -12.06 14.98 -12.45
N GLU A 391 -10.86 15.26 -12.97
CA GLU A 391 -10.51 15.22 -14.38
C GLU A 391 -10.01 13.84 -14.84
N GLY A 392 -9.82 12.91 -13.91
CA GLY A 392 -9.28 11.59 -14.21
C GLY A 392 -7.78 11.57 -14.45
N ILE A 393 -7.07 12.64 -14.13
CA ILE A 393 -5.63 12.74 -14.33
C ILE A 393 -4.90 11.97 -13.25
N LYS A 394 -4.16 10.95 -13.66
CA LYS A 394 -3.27 10.18 -12.80
C LYS A 394 -1.89 10.14 -13.41
N TYR A 395 -0.86 10.17 -12.57
CA TYR A 395 0.52 10.06 -13.01
C TYR A 395 1.14 8.78 -12.46
N ASN A 396 2.10 8.19 -13.20
CA ASN A 396 2.85 7.03 -12.70
C ASN A 396 3.51 7.31 -11.34
N PHE A 397 4.03 8.53 -11.17
CA PHE A 397 4.54 9.08 -9.93
C PHE A 397 3.64 10.23 -9.49
N ASN A 398 2.66 9.93 -8.65
CA ASN A 398 1.67 10.88 -8.17
C ASN A 398 2.21 11.60 -6.92
N LEU A 399 2.52 12.88 -7.04
CA LEU A 399 3.10 13.72 -5.98
C LEU A 399 2.11 13.90 -4.82
N LYS A 400 2.56 13.61 -3.60
CA LYS A 400 1.75 13.67 -2.37
C LYS A 400 2.14 14.78 -1.40
N THR A 401 3.43 15.13 -1.33
CA THR A 401 3.92 16.26 -0.54
C THR A 401 4.40 17.38 -1.45
N ASN A 402 4.56 18.59 -0.92
CA ASN A 402 5.10 19.74 -1.67
C ASN A 402 4.38 20.05 -2.99
N LYS A 403 3.07 19.73 -3.08
CA LYS A 403 2.28 19.80 -4.34
C LYS A 403 2.36 21.15 -5.05
N LYS A 404 2.53 22.25 -4.29
CA LYS A 404 2.59 23.61 -4.83
C LYS A 404 4.01 24.10 -5.13
N SER A 405 5.03 23.45 -4.57
CA SER A 405 6.42 23.94 -4.58
C SER A 405 7.42 22.99 -5.23
N SER A 406 7.09 21.72 -5.40
CA SER A 406 7.99 20.76 -6.02
C SER A 406 8.18 21.04 -7.52
N ASP A 407 9.43 21.05 -7.94
CA ASP A 407 9.87 21.05 -9.34
C ASP A 407 10.12 19.65 -9.90
N ASN A 408 9.95 18.63 -9.05
CA ASN A 408 10.22 17.21 -9.32
C ASN A 408 11.69 16.90 -9.66
N GLU A 409 12.65 17.76 -9.34
CA GLU A 409 14.06 17.59 -9.74
C GLU A 409 14.70 16.34 -9.09
N SER A 410 14.34 16.00 -7.85
CA SER A 410 14.83 14.78 -7.21
C SER A 410 14.42 13.52 -7.98
N LEU A 411 13.14 13.45 -8.40
CA LEU A 411 12.64 12.34 -9.21
C LEU A 411 13.29 12.32 -10.60
N LYS A 412 13.38 13.46 -11.29
CA LYS A 412 14.03 13.56 -12.59
C LYS A 412 15.49 13.13 -12.54
N LYS A 413 16.25 13.60 -11.54
CA LYS A 413 17.63 13.20 -11.32
C LYS A 413 17.74 11.69 -11.10
N PHE A 414 16.89 11.14 -10.23
CA PHE A 414 16.84 9.69 -9.97
C PHE A 414 16.56 8.89 -11.25
N LEU A 415 15.49 9.22 -11.99
CA LEU A 415 15.14 8.55 -13.25
C LEU A 415 16.26 8.66 -14.28
N ASN A 416 16.88 9.83 -14.43
CA ASN A 416 17.99 10.02 -15.36
C ASN A 416 19.21 9.14 -15.00
N VAL A 417 19.58 9.08 -13.72
CA VAL A 417 20.72 8.28 -13.26
C VAL A 417 20.49 6.79 -13.52
N ILE A 418 19.35 6.25 -13.07
CA ILE A 418 19.08 4.80 -13.20
C ILE A 418 18.89 4.35 -14.66
N ASN A 419 18.61 5.26 -15.59
CA ASN A 419 18.45 4.95 -17.00
C ASN A 419 19.74 5.14 -17.83
N LYS A 420 20.82 5.71 -17.26
CA LYS A 420 22.11 5.77 -17.96
C LYS A 420 22.61 4.37 -18.29
N SER A 421 23.17 4.18 -19.49
CA SER A 421 23.83 2.93 -19.87
C SER A 421 25.09 2.66 -19.02
N ASN A 422 25.86 3.70 -18.75
CA ASN A 422 27.11 3.65 -18.00
C ASN A 422 27.01 4.48 -16.71
N VAL A 423 26.08 4.10 -15.80
CA VAL A 423 25.98 4.74 -14.50
C VAL A 423 27.04 4.17 -13.57
N SER A 424 27.81 5.05 -12.92
CA SER A 424 28.79 4.64 -11.93
C SER A 424 28.12 4.34 -10.57
N LYS A 425 28.82 3.54 -9.74
CA LYS A 425 28.43 3.29 -8.34
C LYS A 425 28.18 4.61 -7.59
N ALA A 426 29.10 5.57 -7.71
CA ALA A 426 29.00 6.86 -7.02
C ALA A 426 27.74 7.65 -7.46
N GLU A 427 27.41 7.66 -8.75
CA GLU A 427 26.20 8.32 -9.24
C GLU A 427 24.93 7.67 -8.70
N LEU A 428 24.88 6.34 -8.66
CA LEU A 428 23.72 5.62 -8.15
C LEU A 428 23.54 5.85 -6.64
N GLU A 429 24.62 5.79 -5.86
CA GLU A 429 24.59 6.02 -4.42
C GLU A 429 24.25 7.47 -4.03
N GLN A 430 24.39 8.44 -4.95
CA GLN A 430 23.90 9.80 -4.74
C GLN A 430 22.38 9.94 -4.78
N VAL A 431 21.69 9.03 -5.46
CA VAL A 431 20.24 9.12 -5.69
C VAL A 431 19.44 8.00 -5.03
N LEU A 432 20.11 6.95 -4.56
CA LEU A 432 19.48 5.75 -3.99
C LEU A 432 20.11 5.41 -2.65
N ASP A 433 19.30 5.15 -1.65
CA ASP A 433 19.71 4.46 -0.43
C ASP A 433 19.80 2.96 -0.72
N VAL A 434 21.01 2.51 -1.01
CA VAL A 434 21.26 1.14 -1.52
C VAL A 434 20.97 0.07 -0.48
N ASP A 435 21.34 0.32 0.78
CA ASP A 435 21.10 -0.63 1.86
C ASP A 435 19.61 -0.78 2.14
N TYR A 436 18.90 0.33 2.23
CA TYR A 436 17.46 0.35 2.38
C TYR A 436 16.74 -0.32 1.20
N TYR A 437 17.19 -0.05 -0.04
CA TYR A 437 16.65 -0.66 -1.24
C TYR A 437 16.82 -2.19 -1.24
N ALA A 438 17.99 -2.69 -0.83
CA ALA A 438 18.26 -4.11 -0.71
C ALA A 438 17.32 -4.80 0.29
N SER A 439 17.10 -4.19 1.47
CA SER A 439 16.14 -4.64 2.48
C SER A 439 14.70 -4.65 1.96
N PHE A 440 14.28 -3.56 1.32
CA PHE A 440 12.96 -3.45 0.71
C PHE A 440 12.70 -4.55 -0.32
N MET A 441 13.66 -4.78 -1.24
CA MET A 441 13.52 -5.81 -2.27
C MET A 441 13.53 -7.22 -1.70
N ALA A 442 14.28 -7.49 -0.62
CA ALA A 442 14.31 -8.79 0.03
C ALA A 442 12.98 -9.08 0.77
N ALA A 443 12.44 -8.11 1.49
CA ALA A 443 11.13 -8.23 2.12
C ALA A 443 10.01 -8.42 1.07
N SER A 444 10.04 -7.65 -0.03
CA SER A 444 9.09 -7.81 -1.15
C SER A 444 9.14 -9.20 -1.76
N TYR A 445 10.34 -9.81 -1.86
CA TYR A 445 10.46 -11.18 -2.33
C TYR A 445 9.69 -12.15 -1.46
N PHE A 446 9.93 -12.14 -0.15
CA PHE A 446 9.30 -13.08 0.78
C PHE A 446 7.82 -12.74 1.04
N ALA A 447 7.40 -11.50 0.88
CA ALA A 447 5.99 -11.13 0.89
C ALA A 447 5.23 -11.73 -0.30
N GLY A 448 5.88 -11.83 -1.46
CA GLY A 448 5.37 -12.54 -2.63
C GLY A 448 4.08 -11.95 -3.20
N ASP A 449 3.96 -10.63 -3.20
CA ASP A 449 2.80 -9.95 -3.76
C ASP A 449 2.92 -9.87 -5.29
N PRO A 450 1.94 -10.40 -6.06
CA PRO A 450 1.97 -10.33 -7.52
C PRO A 450 1.66 -8.94 -8.10
N ASP A 451 1.28 -7.97 -7.26
CA ASP A 451 0.92 -6.61 -7.68
C ASP A 451 1.90 -5.55 -7.15
N ASP A 452 3.08 -5.97 -6.70
CA ASP A 452 4.13 -5.10 -6.16
C ASP A 452 5.05 -4.49 -7.24
N ILE A 453 6.10 -3.81 -6.80
CA ILE A 453 7.13 -3.21 -7.67
C ILE A 453 7.83 -4.24 -8.57
N ARG A 454 7.98 -5.50 -8.13
CA ARG A 454 8.70 -6.54 -8.88
C ARG A 454 7.84 -7.15 -9.98
N ASN A 455 6.54 -7.25 -9.74
CA ASN A 455 5.63 -8.00 -10.57
C ASN A 455 4.80 -7.10 -11.49
N ASN A 456 4.43 -5.92 -11.03
CA ASN A 456 3.48 -5.07 -11.74
C ASN A 456 3.82 -3.56 -11.68
N TYR A 457 4.95 -3.16 -11.05
CA TYR A 457 5.39 -1.76 -10.87
C TYR A 457 4.36 -0.85 -10.22
N ASN A 458 3.63 -1.38 -9.29
CA ASN A 458 2.53 -0.75 -8.59
C ASN A 458 2.75 -0.81 -7.07
N ASN A 459 1.83 -0.27 -6.34
CA ASN A 459 1.64 -0.49 -4.92
C ASN A 459 2.88 -0.22 -4.05
N HIS A 460 3.52 0.92 -4.27
CA HIS A 460 4.56 1.43 -3.40
C HIS A 460 4.62 2.95 -3.48
N TYR A 461 5.32 3.57 -2.51
CA TYR A 461 5.68 4.97 -2.56
C TYR A 461 7.18 5.12 -2.72
N LEU A 462 7.59 6.24 -3.28
CA LEU A 462 8.96 6.69 -3.42
C LEU A 462 9.12 8.01 -2.69
N TYR A 463 10.02 8.07 -1.72
CA TYR A 463 10.31 9.28 -0.97
C TYR A 463 11.76 9.71 -1.17
N PHE A 464 11.98 11.00 -1.44
CA PHE A 464 13.30 11.59 -1.55
C PHE A 464 13.63 12.33 -0.25
N ARG A 465 14.58 11.82 0.50
CA ARG A 465 14.99 12.39 1.78
C ARG A 465 15.59 13.78 1.59
N LYS A 466 15.23 14.73 2.48
CA LYS A 466 15.72 16.10 2.38
C LYS A 466 17.20 16.22 2.71
N ASP A 467 17.70 15.45 3.68
CA ASP A 467 19.06 15.51 4.19
C ASP A 467 20.14 15.08 3.18
N ASN A 468 19.82 14.15 2.28
CA ASN A 468 20.80 13.57 1.37
C ASN A 468 20.32 13.39 -0.08
N GLY A 469 19.06 13.70 -0.35
CA GLY A 469 18.46 13.58 -1.69
C GLY A 469 18.25 12.16 -2.19
N LYS A 470 18.46 11.14 -1.35
CA LYS A 470 18.35 9.73 -1.75
C LYS A 470 16.92 9.24 -1.73
N ALA A 471 16.59 8.41 -2.68
CA ALA A 471 15.32 7.71 -2.76
C ALA A 471 15.25 6.56 -1.75
N ILE A 472 14.13 6.46 -1.04
CA ILE A 472 13.71 5.29 -0.26
C ILE A 472 12.33 4.83 -0.72
N PHE A 473 12.06 3.53 -0.60
CA PHE A 473 10.83 2.89 -1.03
C PHE A 473 9.95 2.59 0.20
N ILE A 474 8.64 2.76 0.07
CA ILE A 474 7.68 2.47 1.14
C ILE A 474 6.63 1.54 0.56
N VAL A 475 6.38 0.42 1.23
CA VAL A 475 5.39 -0.56 0.79
C VAL A 475 3.97 -0.02 0.98
N TYR A 476 3.09 -0.33 0.03
CA TYR A 476 1.69 0.09 0.04
C TYR A 476 0.80 -0.95 -0.66
N ASP A 477 -0.45 -1.10 -0.17
CA ASP A 477 -1.50 -1.93 -0.80
C ASP A 477 -1.07 -3.38 -1.05
N ASN A 478 -0.45 -3.98 -0.03
CA ASN A 478 0.12 -5.32 -0.10
C ASN A 478 -0.93 -6.38 0.26
N ASP A 479 -2.14 -6.25 -0.28
CA ASP A 479 -3.31 -7.06 0.05
C ASP A 479 -3.35 -8.42 -0.68
N ARG A 480 -2.43 -8.65 -1.62
CA ARG A 480 -2.29 -9.89 -2.39
C ARG A 480 -1.10 -10.75 -1.97
N THR A 481 -0.55 -10.48 -0.82
CA THR A 481 0.65 -11.07 -0.27
C THR A 481 0.46 -12.49 0.28
N LEU A 482 1.57 -13.17 0.53
CA LEU A 482 1.65 -14.44 1.28
C LEU A 482 0.72 -15.54 0.73
N GLY A 483 0.68 -15.68 -0.61
CA GLY A 483 -0.04 -16.75 -1.29
C GLY A 483 -1.42 -16.37 -1.81
N ILE A 484 -1.80 -15.10 -1.78
CA ILE A 484 -2.99 -14.61 -2.47
C ILE A 484 -2.65 -14.31 -3.94
N THR A 485 -3.38 -14.93 -4.86
CA THR A 485 -3.09 -14.87 -6.30
C THR A 485 -4.16 -14.13 -7.12
N TYR A 486 -4.96 -13.30 -6.45
CA TYR A 486 -6.09 -12.61 -7.05
C TYR A 486 -5.77 -11.90 -8.37
N GLY A 487 -6.56 -12.18 -9.40
CA GLY A 487 -6.58 -11.48 -10.70
C GLY A 487 -5.32 -11.61 -11.55
N LEU A 488 -4.20 -12.01 -11.00
CA LEU A 488 -2.93 -12.09 -11.73
C LEU A 488 -2.46 -13.53 -11.93
N ASN A 489 -3.13 -14.50 -11.34
CA ASN A 489 -2.84 -15.94 -11.44
C ASN A 489 -1.33 -16.24 -11.37
N LYS A 490 -0.62 -15.59 -10.45
CA LYS A 490 0.84 -15.66 -10.32
C LYS A 490 1.22 -16.22 -8.97
N ASN A 491 1.75 -17.42 -8.98
CA ASN A 491 2.36 -17.98 -7.79
C ASN A 491 3.77 -17.40 -7.59
N CYS A 492 3.88 -16.33 -6.82
CA CYS A 492 5.16 -15.69 -6.53
C CYS A 492 6.11 -16.58 -5.71
N ALA A 493 5.58 -17.58 -5.00
CA ALA A 493 6.40 -18.50 -4.21
C ALA A 493 7.33 -19.39 -5.05
N THR A 494 7.05 -19.54 -6.35
CA THR A 494 7.89 -20.35 -7.27
C THR A 494 8.93 -19.53 -8.03
N ARG A 495 9.06 -18.23 -7.73
CA ARG A 495 9.92 -17.36 -8.50
C ARG A 495 11.31 -17.24 -7.91
N ASN A 496 12.31 -17.39 -8.77
CA ASN A 496 13.71 -17.20 -8.37
C ASN A 496 13.92 -15.73 -7.91
N PRO A 497 14.50 -15.49 -6.71
CA PRO A 497 14.73 -14.14 -6.19
C PRO A 497 15.61 -13.26 -7.10
N TYR A 498 16.44 -13.86 -7.92
CA TYR A 498 17.37 -13.16 -8.81
C TYR A 498 16.88 -13.06 -10.27
N SER A 499 15.63 -13.44 -10.55
CA SER A 499 15.03 -13.22 -11.86
C SER A 499 14.19 -11.94 -11.89
N SER A 500 14.08 -11.33 -13.08
CA SER A 500 13.04 -10.31 -13.27
C SER A 500 11.70 -11.02 -13.33
N TYR A 501 10.83 -10.65 -12.43
CA TYR A 501 9.52 -11.23 -12.45
C TYR A 501 8.63 -10.42 -13.32
N ALA A 502 8.24 -10.59 -14.32
CA ALA A 502 7.25 -9.73 -14.90
C ALA A 502 5.96 -10.50 -15.12
N ALA A 503 4.93 -10.07 -14.49
CA ALA A 503 3.58 -10.47 -14.83
C ALA A 503 3.19 -9.96 -16.22
N THR A 504 3.79 -8.86 -16.65
CA THR A 504 3.57 -8.22 -17.95
C THR A 504 4.92 -7.94 -18.64
N GLN A 505 4.94 -7.80 -19.96
CA GLN A 505 6.16 -7.47 -20.70
C GLN A 505 6.83 -6.17 -20.23
N SER A 506 6.03 -5.18 -19.79
CA SER A 506 6.56 -3.92 -19.26
C SER A 506 7.38 -4.11 -17.98
N ALA A 507 7.16 -5.19 -17.28
CA ALA A 507 7.84 -5.50 -16.05
C ALA A 507 9.28 -5.98 -16.25
N GLN A 508 9.61 -6.58 -17.35
CA GLN A 508 10.99 -6.99 -17.67
C GLN A 508 11.94 -5.80 -17.91
N GLU A 509 11.39 -4.60 -17.91
CA GLU A 509 12.09 -3.41 -18.35
C GLU A 509 12.44 -2.43 -17.22
N ASN A 510 12.19 -2.78 -15.94
CA ASN A 510 12.56 -1.89 -14.83
C ASN A 510 14.08 -1.75 -14.74
N PRO A 511 14.62 -0.55 -15.02
CA PRO A 511 16.06 -0.37 -15.14
C PRO A 511 16.81 -0.57 -13.84
N ILE A 512 16.19 -0.26 -12.69
CA ILE A 512 16.83 -0.43 -11.40
C ILE A 512 16.91 -1.92 -11.01
N ILE A 513 15.81 -2.67 -11.14
CA ILE A 513 15.79 -4.10 -10.81
C ILE A 513 16.74 -4.87 -11.74
N LYS A 514 16.69 -4.58 -13.04
CA LYS A 514 17.57 -5.22 -14.02
C LYS A 514 19.04 -5.01 -13.70
N LYS A 515 19.42 -3.79 -13.31
CA LYS A 515 20.83 -3.45 -13.01
C LYS A 515 21.32 -3.99 -11.67
N THR A 516 20.44 -4.23 -10.69
CA THR A 516 20.86 -4.41 -9.30
C THR A 516 20.50 -5.76 -8.70
N ILE A 517 19.49 -6.45 -9.23
CA ILE A 517 18.94 -7.67 -8.61
C ILE A 517 19.07 -8.90 -9.51
N THR A 518 18.85 -8.74 -10.83
CA THR A 518 18.77 -9.88 -11.76
C THR A 518 20.11 -10.46 -12.13
N HIS A 519 20.11 -11.59 -12.84
CA HIS A 519 21.33 -12.20 -13.41
C HIS A 519 22.04 -11.31 -14.44
N ASP A 520 21.34 -10.31 -15.00
CA ASP A 520 21.93 -9.31 -15.90
C ASP A 520 22.72 -8.21 -15.18
N THR A 521 22.82 -8.27 -13.85
CA THR A 521 23.57 -7.30 -13.04
C THR A 521 25.04 -7.30 -13.44
N THR A 522 25.54 -6.12 -13.79
CA THR A 522 26.96 -5.96 -14.18
C THR A 522 27.88 -6.03 -12.95
N ALA A 523 29.17 -6.29 -13.18
CA ALA A 523 30.17 -6.39 -12.12
C ALA A 523 30.18 -5.15 -11.20
N GLU A 524 29.90 -3.96 -11.73
CA GLU A 524 29.84 -2.71 -10.96
C GLU A 524 28.73 -2.68 -9.92
N PHE A 525 27.60 -3.37 -10.18
CA PHE A 525 26.44 -3.40 -9.29
C PHE A 525 26.28 -4.70 -8.50
N MET A 526 27.21 -5.64 -8.66
CA MET A 526 27.19 -6.90 -7.90
C MET A 526 27.15 -6.66 -6.39
N TYR A 527 27.78 -5.60 -5.88
CA TYR A 527 27.72 -5.27 -4.45
C TYR A 527 26.30 -5.00 -3.94
N ILE A 528 25.38 -4.48 -4.77
CA ILE A 528 23.96 -4.30 -4.42
C ILE A 528 23.24 -5.64 -4.37
N ARG A 529 23.52 -6.49 -5.35
CA ARG A 529 23.02 -7.85 -5.38
C ARG A 529 23.51 -8.67 -4.18
N ASP A 530 24.77 -8.47 -3.77
CA ASP A 530 25.34 -9.12 -2.59
C ASP A 530 24.66 -8.64 -1.30
N LYS A 531 24.36 -7.33 -1.18
CA LYS A 531 23.54 -6.78 -0.08
C LYS A 531 22.14 -7.39 -0.08
N TYR A 532 21.49 -7.42 -1.23
CA TYR A 532 20.19 -8.07 -1.38
C TYR A 532 20.23 -9.55 -1.00
N ALA A 533 21.25 -10.31 -1.45
CA ALA A 533 21.44 -11.71 -1.06
C ALA A 533 21.66 -11.86 0.45
N SER A 534 22.39 -10.93 1.07
CA SER A 534 22.60 -10.89 2.52
C SER A 534 21.29 -10.65 3.27
N GLU A 535 20.46 -9.70 2.82
CA GLU A 535 19.15 -9.44 3.45
C GLU A 535 18.18 -10.61 3.24
N LEU A 536 18.17 -11.24 2.07
CA LEU A 536 17.41 -12.49 1.85
C LEU A 536 17.83 -13.57 2.83
N LYS A 537 19.13 -13.76 3.02
CA LYS A 537 19.65 -14.75 3.98
C LYS A 537 19.23 -14.43 5.40
N LYS A 538 19.33 -13.17 5.82
CA LYS A 538 18.93 -12.72 7.14
C LYS A 538 17.45 -12.97 7.38
N LEU A 539 16.58 -12.57 6.46
CA LEU A 539 15.14 -12.77 6.56
C LEU A 539 14.76 -14.25 6.55
N SER A 540 15.40 -15.07 5.71
CA SER A 540 15.14 -16.52 5.62
C SER A 540 15.39 -17.27 6.92
N GLN A 541 16.14 -16.69 7.86
CA GLN A 541 16.45 -17.25 9.16
C GLN A 541 15.51 -16.79 10.27
N THR A 542 14.60 -15.86 9.98
CA THR A 542 13.62 -15.38 10.96
C THR A 542 12.55 -16.44 11.24
N GLU A 543 11.97 -16.41 12.43
CA GLU A 543 10.86 -17.28 12.79
C GLU A 543 9.68 -17.13 11.84
N MET A 544 9.44 -15.94 11.31
CA MET A 544 8.39 -15.66 10.35
C MET A 544 8.45 -16.53 9.08
N LEU A 545 9.64 -16.94 8.66
CA LEU A 545 9.87 -17.74 7.45
C LEU A 545 10.30 -19.19 7.73
N THR A 546 10.70 -19.51 8.95
CA THR A 546 11.11 -20.86 9.34
C THR A 546 10.00 -21.65 10.05
N SER A 547 8.98 -20.97 10.56
CA SER A 547 7.87 -21.55 11.34
C SER A 547 6.54 -20.89 11.01
N ASP A 548 5.44 -21.61 11.24
CA ASP A 548 4.08 -21.05 11.18
C ASP A 548 3.58 -20.56 12.54
N ALA A 549 4.37 -20.71 13.59
CA ALA A 549 3.94 -20.48 14.96
C ALA A 549 3.50 -19.03 15.21
N ASP A 550 4.30 -18.05 14.74
CA ASP A 550 4.01 -16.63 14.91
C ASP A 550 2.78 -16.20 14.08
N PHE A 551 2.66 -16.69 12.85
CA PHE A 551 1.47 -16.47 12.02
C PHE A 551 0.21 -17.05 12.67
N ASN A 552 0.29 -18.29 13.13
CA ASN A 552 -0.83 -18.98 13.79
C ASN A 552 -1.23 -18.31 15.10
N LYS A 553 -0.25 -17.78 15.86
CA LYS A 553 -0.53 -16.97 17.05
C LYS A 553 -1.32 -15.72 16.71
N MET A 554 -0.86 -14.96 15.72
CA MET A 554 -1.57 -13.76 15.24
C MET A 554 -2.97 -14.10 14.72
N TYR A 555 -3.10 -15.15 13.94
CA TYR A 555 -4.38 -15.64 13.43
C TYR A 555 -5.36 -16.01 14.56
N ASN A 556 -4.90 -16.78 15.56
CA ASN A 556 -5.75 -17.18 16.68
C ASN A 556 -6.19 -15.98 17.52
N THR A 557 -5.32 -14.98 17.68
CA THR A 557 -5.66 -13.72 18.37
C THR A 557 -6.74 -12.96 17.60
N ALA A 558 -6.56 -12.78 16.29
CA ALA A 558 -7.55 -12.12 15.45
C ALA A 558 -8.89 -12.88 15.44
N LYS A 559 -8.82 -14.20 15.28
CA LYS A 559 -10.00 -15.07 15.32
C LYS A 559 -10.76 -14.93 16.64
N SER A 560 -10.05 -14.98 17.78
CA SER A 560 -10.67 -14.81 19.10
C SER A 560 -11.40 -13.49 19.27
N ASN A 561 -10.87 -12.40 18.68
CA ASN A 561 -11.48 -11.08 18.75
C ASN A 561 -12.70 -10.92 17.84
N TYR A 562 -12.72 -11.59 16.68
CA TYR A 562 -13.63 -11.28 15.59
C TYR A 562 -14.40 -12.48 15.02
N GLU A 563 -14.22 -13.69 15.58
CA GLU A 563 -15.00 -14.86 15.17
C GLU A 563 -16.51 -14.59 15.34
N GLY A 564 -17.29 -14.93 14.35
CA GLY A 564 -18.74 -14.65 14.32
C GLY A 564 -19.12 -13.27 13.78
N ILE A 565 -18.16 -12.39 13.49
CA ILE A 565 -18.41 -11.16 12.74
C ILE A 565 -18.37 -11.52 11.25
N ILE A 566 -19.53 -11.68 10.66
CA ILE A 566 -19.70 -12.00 9.24
C ILE A 566 -20.03 -10.70 8.52
N THR A 567 -19.44 -10.51 7.34
CA THR A 567 -19.83 -9.42 6.46
C THR A 567 -21.23 -9.70 5.90
N PRO A 568 -22.25 -8.91 6.27
CA PRO A 568 -23.63 -9.21 5.92
C PRO A 568 -23.96 -8.95 4.45
N TYR A 569 -23.11 -8.19 3.76
CA TYR A 569 -23.31 -7.81 2.37
C TYR A 569 -22.29 -8.51 1.50
N ILE A 570 -22.74 -9.46 0.71
CA ILE A 570 -21.88 -10.24 -0.15
C ILE A 570 -22.13 -9.81 -1.57
N ARG A 571 -21.11 -9.27 -2.19
CA ARG A 571 -21.16 -8.81 -3.58
C ARG A 571 -21.45 -9.93 -4.57
N PHE A 572 -20.96 -11.13 -4.27
CA PHE A 572 -21.08 -12.30 -5.13
C PHE A 572 -21.77 -13.43 -4.35
N ALA A 573 -22.84 -13.98 -4.90
CA ALA A 573 -23.50 -15.14 -4.33
C ALA A 573 -22.50 -16.28 -4.07
N ASN A 574 -22.62 -16.95 -2.91
CA ASN A 574 -21.81 -18.08 -2.47
C ASN A 574 -20.40 -17.77 -1.94
N GLN A 575 -20.16 -16.57 -1.41
CA GLN A 575 -18.84 -16.21 -0.87
C GLN A 575 -18.80 -16.03 0.66
N GLU A 576 -19.85 -16.42 1.37
CA GLU A 576 -19.87 -16.37 2.84
C GLU A 576 -18.69 -17.10 3.49
N GLU A 577 -18.29 -18.24 2.92
CA GLU A 577 -17.16 -19.02 3.42
C GLU A 577 -15.82 -18.28 3.31
N ILE A 578 -15.67 -17.32 2.38
CA ILE A 578 -14.42 -16.61 2.13
C ILE A 578 -14.11 -15.62 3.24
N PHE A 579 -15.14 -15.09 3.91
CA PHE A 579 -14.98 -14.12 4.99
C PHE A 579 -14.90 -14.76 6.39
N GLN A 580 -15.07 -16.08 6.48
CA GLN A 580 -14.87 -16.82 7.73
C GLN A 580 -13.39 -17.06 7.99
N PHE A 581 -13.00 -17.01 9.26
CA PHE A 581 -11.63 -17.32 9.66
C PHE A 581 -11.26 -18.77 9.33
N SER A 582 -10.28 -18.93 8.44
CA SER A 582 -9.72 -20.23 8.05
C SER A 582 -8.22 -20.13 7.75
N LEU A 583 -7.43 -21.06 8.22
CA LEU A 583 -6.03 -21.23 7.83
C LEU A 583 -5.88 -21.91 6.46
N ASN A 584 -6.93 -22.55 5.98
CA ASN A 584 -6.92 -23.23 4.69
C ASN A 584 -6.91 -22.22 3.54
N GLY A 585 -6.21 -22.55 2.47
CA GLY A 585 -6.30 -21.81 1.23
C GLY A 585 -7.69 -21.98 0.59
N ASN A 586 -8.09 -21.03 -0.24
CA ASN A 586 -9.28 -21.11 -1.06
C ASN A 586 -8.91 -21.50 -2.50
N LYS A 587 -9.02 -22.78 -2.82
CA LYS A 587 -8.69 -23.29 -4.17
C LYS A 587 -9.80 -23.03 -5.20
N ASN A 588 -11.02 -22.77 -4.74
CA ASN A 588 -12.20 -22.63 -5.60
C ASN A 588 -12.48 -21.17 -5.99
N GLY A 589 -11.63 -20.23 -5.59
CA GLY A 589 -11.85 -18.79 -5.80
C GLY A 589 -11.64 -18.29 -7.24
N GLY A 590 -11.37 -19.16 -8.22
CA GLY A 590 -11.01 -18.73 -9.57
C GLY A 590 -9.78 -17.81 -9.54
N ASP A 591 -9.90 -16.62 -10.13
CA ASP A 591 -8.83 -15.59 -10.09
C ASP A 591 -8.48 -15.09 -8.68
N ARG A 592 -9.23 -15.53 -7.67
CA ARG A 592 -9.06 -15.18 -6.25
C ARG A 592 -8.66 -16.38 -5.40
N ALA A 593 -8.28 -17.47 -6.05
CA ALA A 593 -7.73 -18.62 -5.36
C ALA A 593 -6.49 -18.23 -4.57
N ASN A 594 -6.40 -18.72 -3.35
CA ASN A 594 -5.21 -18.53 -2.52
C ASN A 594 -4.80 -19.86 -1.89
N MET A 595 -3.51 -20.01 -1.64
CA MET A 595 -2.96 -21.14 -0.89
C MET A 595 -2.96 -20.84 0.61
N SER A 596 -2.79 -21.86 1.47
CA SER A 596 -2.55 -21.61 2.88
C SER A 596 -1.21 -20.87 3.08
N PHE A 597 -1.06 -20.19 4.21
CA PHE A 597 0.23 -19.55 4.54
C PHE A 597 1.36 -20.59 4.64
N GLU A 598 1.10 -21.73 5.26
CA GLU A 598 2.06 -22.82 5.38
C GLU A 598 2.57 -23.30 4.01
N GLN A 599 1.64 -23.51 3.06
CA GLN A 599 2.00 -23.90 1.69
C GLN A 599 2.85 -22.83 1.01
N PHE A 600 2.46 -21.55 1.13
CA PHE A 600 3.20 -20.43 0.56
C PHE A 600 4.60 -20.35 1.16
N ARG A 601 4.72 -20.34 2.49
CA ARG A 601 5.99 -20.26 3.21
C ARG A 601 6.91 -21.41 2.83
N SER A 602 6.39 -22.65 2.86
CA SER A 602 7.18 -23.83 2.49
C SER A 602 7.71 -23.73 1.07
N GLN A 603 6.86 -23.31 0.12
CA GLN A 603 7.24 -23.23 -1.30
C GLN A 603 8.23 -22.09 -1.58
N ILE A 604 8.04 -20.89 -1.00
CA ILE A 604 8.96 -19.78 -1.23
C ILE A 604 10.32 -20.06 -0.61
N MET A 605 10.37 -20.71 0.55
CA MET A 605 11.61 -21.12 1.18
C MET A 605 12.33 -22.23 0.39
N GLN A 606 11.61 -23.19 -0.15
CA GLN A 606 12.19 -24.21 -1.05
C GLN A 606 12.79 -23.54 -2.30
N THR A 607 12.06 -22.60 -2.90
CA THR A 607 12.52 -21.86 -4.09
C THR A 607 13.76 -21.03 -3.75
N TYR A 608 13.75 -20.30 -2.65
CA TYR A 608 14.91 -19.53 -2.19
C TYR A 608 16.13 -20.42 -1.98
N ASN A 609 16.01 -21.52 -1.25
CA ASN A 609 17.11 -22.44 -0.94
C ASN A 609 17.69 -23.13 -2.19
N SER A 610 16.90 -23.29 -3.25
CA SER A 610 17.35 -23.85 -4.53
C SER A 610 17.93 -22.79 -5.47
N SER A 611 17.77 -21.51 -5.17
CA SER A 611 18.25 -20.40 -5.98
C SER A 611 19.68 -20.01 -5.58
N LYS A 612 20.48 -19.67 -6.58
CA LYS A 612 21.83 -19.14 -6.36
C LYS A 612 21.87 -17.67 -6.77
N PRO A 613 22.64 -16.83 -6.04
CA PRO A 613 22.84 -15.44 -6.42
C PRO A 613 23.55 -15.29 -7.77
#